data_ab184369274182898762366e0b568338
#
_entry.id   ab184369274182898762366e0b568338
#
_cell.length_a   1.000
_cell.length_b   1.000
_cell.length_c   1.000
_cell.angle_alpha   90.00
_cell.angle_beta   90.00
_cell.angle_gamma   90.00
#
_symmetry.space_group_name_H-M   'P 1'
#
loop_
_entity.id
_entity.type
_entity.pdbx_description
1 polymer ?
#
loop_
_entity_poly.entity_id
_entity_poly.type
_entity_poly.pdbx_seq_one_letter_code
_entity_poly.pdbx_strand_id
1 'polypeptide(L)'
;MFNNLGDRFKDIFKKVSGQGKLTEANMKDALREVRLALLEADVNYGVAKNFVSKIREKALGEEVISGVNPTQQFVKIVHDELVEVLGGTNVQIAKSPKNPTIIMLSGLQGAGKTTFAGKLAKYLRSKGETPLLIGADVYRPAAKKQLKVLAEQVKVSSFTIDESTDVNEICRKGLEEAGKIHATYVIIDTAGRLHIDEQLMGELQGIKDNFKPHEILLVVDGMTGQDAVNVAKTFNEQLDITGVVLTKLDGDTRGGAALSVKEVAGKPIKFISEGEKLDDIAPFHPDRLASRILGMGDVVSLVEKAQEAIDEKEAKKMEEKFRKNQFDFEDFLKQFKMIRKMGSIAGIMKMIPGVDTSA
;
A
#
# COMPACT_ATOMS: atom_id res chain seq x y z
N MET A 1 -2.48 -11.04 -5.23
CA MET A 1 -1.56 -9.99 -5.69
C MET A 1 -0.24 -10.62 -6.11
N PHE A 2 0.31 -10.26 -7.26
CA PHE A 2 1.62 -10.71 -7.81
C PHE A 2 1.82 -12.22 -8.03
N ASN A 3 0.79 -13.07 -7.92
CA ASN A 3 0.98 -14.52 -8.06
C ASN A 3 1.61 -14.89 -9.42
N ASN A 4 1.13 -14.31 -10.52
CA ASN A 4 1.67 -14.57 -11.85
C ASN A 4 3.12 -14.12 -11.98
N LEU A 5 3.45 -12.92 -11.48
CA LEU A 5 4.80 -12.38 -11.52
C LEU A 5 5.74 -13.20 -10.62
N GLY A 6 5.30 -13.56 -9.41
CA GLY A 6 6.07 -14.38 -8.48
C GLY A 6 6.37 -15.77 -9.03
N ASP A 7 5.41 -16.43 -9.66
CA ASP A 7 5.62 -17.75 -10.27
C ASP A 7 6.58 -17.66 -11.47
N ARG A 8 6.48 -16.62 -12.29
CA ARG A 8 7.46 -16.35 -13.35
C ARG A 8 8.87 -16.17 -12.80
N PHE A 9 9.05 -15.39 -11.73
CA PHE A 9 10.36 -15.23 -11.11
C PHE A 9 10.91 -16.54 -10.54
N LYS A 10 10.06 -17.34 -9.87
CA LYS A 10 10.46 -18.69 -9.39
C LYS A 10 10.96 -19.57 -10.51
N ASP A 11 10.28 -19.58 -11.67
CA ASP A 11 10.68 -20.38 -12.82
C ASP A 11 12.01 -19.89 -13.44
N ILE A 12 12.20 -18.58 -13.53
CA ILE A 12 13.44 -17.96 -13.98
C ILE A 12 14.59 -18.37 -13.04
N PHE A 13 14.42 -18.27 -11.74
CA PHE A 13 15.42 -18.64 -10.76
C PHE A 13 15.75 -20.14 -10.76
N LYS A 14 14.75 -21.01 -10.96
CA LYS A 14 14.98 -22.46 -11.15
C LYS A 14 15.85 -22.75 -12.37
N LYS A 15 15.62 -22.10 -13.50
CA LYS A 15 16.41 -22.25 -14.72
C LYS A 15 17.86 -21.78 -14.51
N VAL A 16 18.05 -20.67 -13.80
CA VAL A 16 19.38 -20.15 -13.45
C VAL A 16 20.10 -21.07 -12.47
N SER A 17 19.40 -21.65 -11.48
CA SER A 17 20.00 -22.53 -10.46
C SER A 17 20.48 -23.88 -11.00
N GLY A 18 19.89 -24.37 -12.10
CA GLY A 18 20.33 -25.58 -12.77
C GLY A 18 21.66 -25.43 -13.53
N GLN A 19 22.21 -24.23 -13.63
CA GLN A 19 23.41 -23.93 -14.39
C GLN A 19 24.53 -23.55 -13.41
N GLY A 20 25.46 -24.42 -13.16
CA GLY A 20 26.48 -24.30 -12.13
C GLY A 20 27.41 -23.06 -12.17
N LYS A 21 27.30 -22.18 -13.19
CA LYS A 21 27.96 -20.87 -13.30
C LYS A 21 27.03 -19.87 -14.02
N LEU A 22 26.96 -18.63 -13.54
CA LEU A 22 26.38 -17.51 -14.29
C LEU A 22 27.34 -17.12 -15.39
N THR A 23 27.01 -17.46 -16.63
CA THR A 23 27.71 -16.99 -17.82
C THR A 23 26.99 -15.79 -18.39
N GLU A 24 27.66 -14.97 -19.20
CA GLU A 24 27.01 -13.83 -19.87
C GLU A 24 25.82 -14.28 -20.75
N ALA A 25 25.91 -15.46 -21.38
CA ALA A 25 24.82 -16.01 -22.17
C ALA A 25 23.60 -16.37 -21.30
N ASN A 26 23.80 -17.08 -20.20
CA ASN A 26 22.74 -17.49 -19.28
C ASN A 26 22.05 -16.29 -18.64
N MET A 27 22.81 -15.25 -18.31
CA MET A 27 22.31 -14.00 -17.77
C MET A 27 21.47 -13.24 -18.78
N LYS A 28 21.88 -13.21 -20.05
CA LYS A 28 21.13 -12.58 -21.13
C LYS A 28 19.74 -13.20 -21.28
N ASP A 29 19.65 -14.53 -21.23
CA ASP A 29 18.38 -15.24 -21.33
C ASP A 29 17.51 -14.99 -20.09
N ALA A 30 18.07 -15.07 -18.87
CA ALA A 30 17.36 -14.76 -17.63
C ALA A 30 16.81 -13.32 -17.62
N LEU A 31 17.62 -12.34 -18.02
CA LEU A 31 17.23 -10.93 -18.09
C LEU A 31 16.14 -10.68 -19.14
N ARG A 32 16.18 -11.42 -20.25
CA ARG A 32 15.10 -11.38 -21.24
C ARG A 32 13.78 -11.90 -20.65
N GLU A 33 13.81 -13.02 -19.95
CA GLU A 33 12.63 -13.58 -19.28
C GLU A 33 12.12 -12.65 -18.17
N VAL A 34 12.99 -12.06 -17.36
CA VAL A 34 12.62 -11.04 -16.35
C VAL A 34 11.91 -9.87 -17.01
N ARG A 35 12.41 -9.34 -18.11
CA ARG A 35 11.73 -8.25 -18.83
C ARG A 35 10.35 -8.66 -19.34
N LEU A 36 10.23 -9.86 -19.90
CA LEU A 36 8.94 -10.37 -20.37
C LEU A 36 7.95 -10.54 -19.20
N ALA A 37 8.39 -11.08 -18.07
CA ALA A 37 7.55 -11.23 -16.88
C ALA A 37 7.05 -9.87 -16.36
N LEU A 38 7.88 -8.83 -16.34
CA LEU A 38 7.48 -7.48 -15.97
C LEU A 38 6.46 -6.88 -16.94
N LEU A 39 6.64 -7.07 -18.25
CA LEU A 39 5.71 -6.58 -19.26
C LEU A 39 4.36 -7.32 -19.22
N GLU A 40 4.37 -8.64 -19.01
CA GLU A 40 3.16 -9.44 -18.78
C GLU A 40 2.42 -9.00 -17.51
N ALA A 41 3.15 -8.53 -16.50
CA ALA A 41 2.60 -7.94 -15.28
C ALA A 41 2.13 -6.50 -15.45
N ASP A 42 2.10 -5.97 -16.68
CA ASP A 42 1.68 -4.60 -17.01
C ASP A 42 2.58 -3.51 -16.37
N VAL A 43 3.87 -3.80 -16.21
CA VAL A 43 4.87 -2.79 -15.81
C VAL A 43 5.18 -1.87 -16.98
N ASN A 44 5.34 -0.58 -16.72
CA ASN A 44 5.71 0.39 -17.76
C ASN A 44 6.99 -0.04 -18.49
N TYR A 45 7.00 0.06 -19.82
CA TYR A 45 8.11 -0.39 -20.66
C TYR A 45 9.46 0.26 -20.28
N GLY A 46 9.45 1.58 -20.01
CA GLY A 46 10.65 2.31 -19.60
C GLY A 46 11.19 1.81 -18.27
N VAL A 47 10.30 1.56 -17.31
CA VAL A 47 10.65 0.99 -16.00
C VAL A 47 11.23 -0.41 -16.15
N ALA A 48 10.58 -1.29 -16.91
CA ALA A 48 11.06 -2.66 -17.14
C ALA A 48 12.43 -2.67 -17.87
N LYS A 49 12.64 -1.77 -18.82
CA LYS A 49 13.93 -1.63 -19.51
C LYS A 49 15.04 -1.17 -18.57
N ASN A 50 14.79 -0.13 -17.78
CA ASN A 50 15.76 0.41 -16.81
C ASN A 50 16.10 -0.63 -15.74
N PHE A 51 15.11 -1.33 -15.22
CA PHE A 51 15.27 -2.42 -14.25
C PHE A 51 16.23 -3.48 -14.75
N VAL A 52 16.01 -4.00 -15.96
CA VAL A 52 16.86 -5.03 -16.55
C VAL A 52 18.30 -4.52 -16.83
N SER A 53 18.43 -3.25 -17.25
CA SER A 53 19.75 -2.63 -17.46
C SER A 53 20.55 -2.57 -16.16
N LYS A 54 19.94 -2.10 -15.07
CA LYS A 54 20.59 -2.01 -13.76
C LYS A 54 20.97 -3.36 -13.19
N ILE A 55 20.10 -4.38 -13.32
CA ILE A 55 20.48 -5.76 -12.91
C ILE A 55 21.67 -6.25 -13.71
N ARG A 56 21.69 -6.02 -15.03
CA ARG A 56 22.82 -6.41 -15.87
C ARG A 56 24.11 -5.74 -15.41
N GLU A 57 24.10 -4.44 -15.17
CA GLU A 57 25.27 -3.67 -14.71
C GLU A 57 25.81 -4.20 -13.38
N LYS A 58 24.90 -4.41 -12.39
CA LYS A 58 25.25 -4.94 -11.06
C LYS A 58 25.80 -6.37 -11.16
N ALA A 59 25.17 -7.23 -11.94
CA ALA A 59 25.57 -8.62 -12.07
C ALA A 59 26.89 -8.83 -12.86
N LEU A 60 27.24 -7.92 -13.77
CA LEU A 60 28.52 -7.95 -14.50
C LEU A 60 29.66 -7.25 -13.73
N GLY A 61 29.34 -6.30 -12.86
CA GLY A 61 30.31 -5.53 -12.07
C GLY A 61 30.69 -6.13 -10.73
N GLU A 62 29.90 -7.03 -10.20
CA GLU A 62 30.24 -7.72 -8.95
C GLU A 62 31.14 -8.93 -9.25
N GLU A 63 32.35 -8.89 -8.73
CA GLU A 63 33.15 -10.12 -8.59
C GLU A 63 32.34 -11.15 -7.84
N VAL A 64 32.17 -12.36 -8.41
CA VAL A 64 31.46 -13.44 -7.75
C VAL A 64 32.11 -13.66 -6.39
N ILE A 65 31.43 -13.27 -5.32
CA ILE A 65 31.94 -13.43 -3.96
C ILE A 65 32.20 -14.90 -3.75
N SER A 66 33.48 -15.26 -3.58
CA SER A 66 33.91 -16.64 -3.40
C SER A 66 33.20 -17.25 -2.19
N GLY A 67 32.36 -18.28 -2.43
CA GLY A 67 31.58 -18.97 -1.40
C GLY A 67 30.07 -18.71 -1.43
N VAL A 68 29.57 -17.78 -2.26
CA VAL A 68 28.13 -17.57 -2.45
C VAL A 68 27.68 -18.24 -3.75
N ASN A 69 26.55 -18.93 -3.71
CA ASN A 69 25.94 -19.52 -4.90
C ASN A 69 25.57 -18.41 -5.90
N PRO A 70 26.05 -18.45 -7.17
CA PRO A 70 25.75 -17.42 -8.17
C PRO A 70 24.25 -17.12 -8.34
N THR A 71 23.40 -18.14 -8.19
CA THR A 71 21.94 -17.97 -8.23
C THR A 71 21.45 -17.13 -7.06
N GLN A 72 21.94 -17.35 -5.85
CA GLN A 72 21.55 -16.57 -4.67
C GLN A 72 21.97 -15.10 -4.82
N GLN A 73 23.15 -14.86 -5.41
CA GLN A 73 23.61 -13.51 -5.72
C GLN A 73 22.71 -12.84 -6.75
N PHE A 74 22.33 -13.54 -7.82
CA PHE A 74 21.38 -13.02 -8.82
C PHE A 74 20.03 -12.70 -8.21
N VAL A 75 19.45 -13.59 -7.37
CA VAL A 75 18.20 -13.35 -6.66
C VAL A 75 18.29 -12.11 -5.77
N LYS A 76 19.43 -11.94 -5.06
CA LYS A 76 19.66 -10.77 -4.22
C LYS A 76 19.69 -9.48 -5.05
N ILE A 77 20.41 -9.46 -6.18
CA ILE A 77 20.47 -8.29 -7.07
C ILE A 77 19.07 -7.93 -7.58
N VAL A 78 18.29 -8.93 -8.00
CA VAL A 78 16.89 -8.71 -8.45
C VAL A 78 16.03 -8.17 -7.31
N HIS A 79 16.16 -8.71 -6.09
CA HIS A 79 15.44 -8.23 -4.92
C HIS A 79 15.79 -6.77 -4.60
N ASP A 80 17.07 -6.46 -4.52
CA ASP A 80 17.52 -5.10 -4.17
C ASP A 80 17.08 -4.08 -5.24
N GLU A 81 17.09 -4.45 -6.51
CA GLU A 81 16.59 -3.57 -7.58
C GLU A 81 15.06 -3.42 -7.53
N LEU A 82 14.31 -4.47 -7.17
CA LEU A 82 12.87 -4.34 -6.92
C LEU A 82 12.58 -3.36 -5.78
N VAL A 83 13.35 -3.45 -4.69
CA VAL A 83 13.22 -2.51 -3.55
C VAL A 83 13.47 -1.07 -4.03
N GLU A 84 14.50 -0.83 -4.83
CA GLU A 84 14.82 0.48 -5.40
C GLU A 84 13.69 1.04 -6.27
N VAL A 85 13.18 0.24 -7.21
CA VAL A 85 12.08 0.62 -8.11
C VAL A 85 10.81 0.94 -7.31
N LEU A 86 10.55 0.19 -6.25
CA LEU A 86 9.41 0.41 -5.35
C LEU A 86 9.57 1.61 -4.43
N GLY A 87 10.78 2.19 -4.32
CA GLY A 87 11.00 3.41 -3.56
C GLY A 87 12.06 3.35 -2.47
N GLY A 88 12.75 2.22 -2.32
CA GLY A 88 13.85 2.02 -1.38
C GLY A 88 13.35 1.82 0.05
N THR A 89 12.74 2.83 0.64
CA THR A 89 12.30 2.83 2.05
C THR A 89 10.84 3.22 2.20
N ASN A 90 10.26 2.83 3.34
CA ASN A 90 8.94 3.32 3.73
C ASN A 90 8.95 4.83 3.96
N VAL A 91 8.01 5.55 3.37
CA VAL A 91 7.81 6.98 3.56
C VAL A 91 6.54 7.22 4.34
N GLN A 92 6.67 7.69 5.56
CA GLN A 92 5.56 7.97 6.45
C GLN A 92 4.81 9.25 6.06
N ILE A 93 3.62 9.44 6.63
CA ILE A 93 2.87 10.70 6.56
C ILE A 93 3.70 11.80 7.25
N ALA A 94 3.85 12.94 6.59
CA ALA A 94 4.43 14.13 7.21
C ALA A 94 3.56 14.57 8.39
N LYS A 95 4.17 14.81 9.54
CA LYS A 95 3.48 15.31 10.73
C LYS A 95 3.73 16.80 10.87
N SER A 96 2.67 17.58 11.03
CA SER A 96 2.77 19.00 11.31
C SER A 96 3.35 19.26 12.71
N PRO A 97 4.22 20.26 12.88
CA PRO A 97 4.68 20.68 14.21
C PRO A 97 3.56 21.28 15.07
N LYS A 98 2.47 21.71 14.45
CA LYS A 98 1.26 22.24 15.12
C LYS A 98 0.03 21.45 14.64
N ASN A 99 -0.79 21.02 15.58
CA ASN A 99 -2.05 20.34 15.25
C ASN A 99 -3.06 21.32 14.62
N PRO A 100 -3.92 20.80 13.70
CA PRO A 100 -3.90 19.46 13.15
C PRO A 100 -2.94 19.29 11.96
N THR A 101 -2.47 18.07 11.72
CA THR A 101 -1.92 17.70 10.42
C THR A 101 -3.05 17.57 9.41
N ILE A 102 -3.03 18.31 8.32
CA ILE A 102 -4.06 18.32 7.28
C ILE A 102 -3.64 17.39 6.14
N ILE A 103 -4.49 16.42 5.84
CA ILE A 103 -4.32 15.44 4.75
C ILE A 103 -5.46 15.65 3.76
N MET A 104 -5.15 15.95 2.50
CA MET A 104 -6.12 16.01 1.42
C MET A 104 -6.05 14.73 0.60
N LEU A 105 -7.19 14.06 0.43
CA LEU A 105 -7.31 12.90 -0.46
C LEU A 105 -7.77 13.38 -1.84
N SER A 106 -7.04 13.03 -2.88
CA SER A 106 -7.37 13.32 -4.27
C SER A 106 -7.45 12.03 -5.10
N GLY A 107 -8.04 12.09 -6.28
CA GLY A 107 -8.13 10.94 -7.19
C GLY A 107 -9.47 10.83 -7.91
N LEU A 108 -9.55 9.93 -8.89
CA LEU A 108 -10.73 9.75 -9.72
C LEU A 108 -11.90 9.11 -8.95
N GLN A 109 -13.08 9.15 -9.55
CA GLN A 109 -14.26 8.47 -9.03
C GLN A 109 -14.02 6.96 -8.99
N GLY A 110 -14.47 6.33 -7.92
CA GLY A 110 -14.32 4.86 -7.75
C GLY A 110 -12.93 4.41 -7.28
N ALA A 111 -11.94 5.30 -7.17
CA ALA A 111 -10.59 4.95 -6.67
C ALA A 111 -10.56 4.56 -5.18
N GLY A 112 -11.65 4.76 -4.43
CA GLY A 112 -11.75 4.34 -3.02
C GLY A 112 -11.38 5.42 -2.00
N LYS A 113 -11.39 6.72 -2.35
CA LYS A 113 -11.04 7.82 -1.44
C LYS A 113 -11.80 7.80 -0.12
N THR A 114 -13.13 7.78 -0.17
CA THR A 114 -13.98 7.79 1.03
C THR A 114 -13.72 6.57 1.92
N THR A 115 -13.59 5.38 1.32
CA THR A 115 -13.24 4.16 2.06
C THR A 115 -11.85 4.27 2.68
N PHE A 116 -10.89 4.79 1.93
CA PHE A 116 -9.53 5.00 2.42
C PHE A 116 -9.49 6.05 3.54
N ALA A 117 -10.31 7.13 3.47
CA ALA A 117 -10.45 8.10 4.56
C ALA A 117 -10.83 7.42 5.88
N GLY A 118 -11.82 6.53 5.85
CA GLY A 118 -12.22 5.74 7.02
C GLY A 118 -11.12 4.79 7.52
N LYS A 119 -10.43 4.09 6.61
CA LYS A 119 -9.31 3.21 6.94
C LYS A 119 -8.15 3.98 7.58
N LEU A 120 -7.78 5.11 6.99
CA LEU A 120 -6.71 5.97 7.50
C LEU A 120 -7.06 6.55 8.87
N ALA A 121 -8.31 6.99 9.07
CA ALA A 121 -8.77 7.47 10.36
C ALA A 121 -8.69 6.37 11.44
N LYS A 122 -9.12 5.14 11.12
CA LYS A 122 -8.98 3.99 12.02
C LYS A 122 -7.51 3.70 12.35
N TYR A 123 -6.65 3.70 11.34
CA TYR A 123 -5.21 3.48 11.51
C TYR A 123 -4.58 4.56 12.42
N LEU A 124 -4.87 5.85 12.19
CA LEU A 124 -4.35 6.94 13.01
C LEU A 124 -4.87 6.84 14.45
N ARG A 125 -6.16 6.54 14.63
CA ARG A 125 -6.74 6.32 15.96
C ARG A 125 -6.07 5.16 16.70
N SER A 126 -5.73 4.07 16.05
CA SER A 126 -5.00 2.94 16.68
C SER A 126 -3.59 3.34 17.14
N LYS A 127 -3.03 4.42 16.59
CA LYS A 127 -1.76 5.02 17.01
C LYS A 127 -1.93 6.10 18.10
N GLY A 128 -3.13 6.25 18.66
CA GLY A 128 -3.42 7.23 19.72
C GLY A 128 -3.73 8.64 19.21
N GLU A 129 -3.91 8.82 17.90
CA GLU A 129 -4.24 10.12 17.31
C GLU A 129 -5.77 10.38 17.33
N THR A 130 -6.16 11.64 17.22
CA THR A 130 -7.56 12.09 17.16
C THR A 130 -7.87 12.65 15.77
N PRO A 131 -8.26 11.81 14.80
CA PRO A 131 -8.58 12.28 13.46
C PRO A 131 -10.01 12.84 13.37
N LEU A 132 -10.17 13.87 12.50
CA LEU A 132 -11.46 14.39 12.02
C LEU A 132 -11.57 14.12 10.52
N LEU A 133 -12.71 13.56 10.07
CA LEU A 133 -13.02 13.42 8.66
C LEU A 133 -13.84 14.62 8.19
N ILE A 134 -13.43 15.29 7.09
CA ILE A 134 -14.19 16.37 6.44
C ILE A 134 -14.71 15.87 5.09
N GLY A 135 -16.03 15.86 4.92
CA GLY A 135 -16.67 15.45 3.65
C GLY A 135 -16.81 16.62 2.69
N ALA A 136 -15.87 16.75 1.77
CA ALA A 136 -15.81 17.78 0.74
C ALA A 136 -16.31 17.31 -0.64
N ASP A 137 -16.89 16.10 -0.75
CA ASP A 137 -17.58 15.64 -1.98
C ASP A 137 -18.98 16.24 -2.03
N VAL A 138 -19.11 17.39 -2.67
CA VAL A 138 -20.36 18.14 -2.78
C VAL A 138 -21.28 17.66 -3.89
N TYR A 139 -20.76 16.84 -4.82
CA TYR A 139 -21.50 16.37 -6.00
C TYR A 139 -22.34 15.13 -5.72
N ARG A 140 -21.99 14.37 -4.68
CA ARG A 140 -22.65 13.10 -4.34
C ARG A 140 -23.22 13.15 -2.93
N PRO A 141 -24.52 13.41 -2.77
CA PRO A 141 -25.17 13.42 -1.43
C PRO A 141 -24.94 12.11 -0.65
N ALA A 142 -24.88 10.98 -1.35
CA ALA A 142 -24.60 9.69 -0.74
C ALA A 142 -23.18 9.62 -0.14
N ALA A 143 -22.19 10.33 -0.68
CA ALA A 143 -20.81 10.32 -0.18
C ALA A 143 -20.72 10.93 1.22
N LYS A 144 -21.43 12.04 1.48
CA LYS A 144 -21.50 12.66 2.82
C LYS A 144 -22.08 11.70 3.85
N LYS A 145 -23.18 10.99 3.51
CA LYS A 145 -23.78 9.97 4.36
C LYS A 145 -22.84 8.79 4.59
N GLN A 146 -22.19 8.32 3.53
CA GLN A 146 -21.22 7.23 3.61
C GLN A 146 -20.06 7.58 4.55
N LEU A 147 -19.53 8.80 4.46
CA LEU A 147 -18.44 9.26 5.32
C LEU A 147 -18.87 9.32 6.79
N LYS A 148 -20.09 9.78 7.08
CA LYS A 148 -20.66 9.78 8.46
C LYS A 148 -20.74 8.36 9.02
N VAL A 149 -21.30 7.41 8.24
CA VAL A 149 -21.39 6.00 8.65
C VAL A 149 -20.00 5.39 8.90
N LEU A 150 -19.04 5.66 8.03
CA LEU A 150 -17.67 5.19 8.21
C LEU A 150 -17.03 5.79 9.48
N ALA A 151 -17.22 7.09 9.73
CA ALA A 151 -16.72 7.75 10.93
C ALA A 151 -17.30 7.12 12.22
N GLU A 152 -18.59 6.84 12.24
CA GLU A 152 -19.25 6.14 13.36
C GLU A 152 -18.67 4.73 13.57
N GLN A 153 -18.53 3.95 12.49
CA GLN A 153 -17.97 2.60 12.56
C GLN A 153 -16.55 2.58 13.14
N VAL A 154 -15.71 3.55 12.75
CA VAL A 154 -14.34 3.65 13.26
C VAL A 154 -14.24 4.52 14.52
N LYS A 155 -15.38 5.02 15.04
CA LYS A 155 -15.49 5.85 16.25
C LYS A 155 -14.58 7.09 16.21
N VAL A 156 -14.63 7.85 15.13
CA VAL A 156 -13.97 9.14 14.94
C VAL A 156 -15.02 10.21 14.62
N SER A 157 -14.66 11.48 14.79
CA SER A 157 -15.53 12.59 14.44
C SER A 157 -15.56 12.80 12.92
N SER A 158 -16.70 13.28 12.41
CA SER A 158 -16.83 13.72 11.02
C SER A 158 -17.55 15.06 10.95
N PHE A 159 -17.20 15.84 9.95
CA PHE A 159 -17.79 17.13 9.66
C PHE A 159 -18.28 17.18 8.21
N THR A 160 -19.54 17.53 8.01
CA THR A 160 -20.16 17.74 6.69
C THR A 160 -21.17 18.87 6.78
N ILE A 161 -21.36 19.62 5.69
CA ILE A 161 -22.45 20.59 5.55
C ILE A 161 -23.36 20.06 4.43
N ASP A 162 -24.58 19.67 4.76
CA ASP A 162 -25.45 18.96 3.81
C ASP A 162 -25.90 19.86 2.66
N GLU A 163 -26.16 21.16 2.93
CA GLU A 163 -26.73 22.14 1.97
C GLU A 163 -25.66 22.97 1.23
N SER A 164 -24.38 22.95 1.68
CA SER A 164 -23.34 23.73 1.03
C SER A 164 -22.73 22.98 -0.14
N THR A 165 -22.52 23.70 -1.24
CA THR A 165 -21.75 23.30 -2.41
C THR A 165 -20.37 23.98 -2.47
N ASP A 166 -20.09 24.90 -1.53
CA ASP A 166 -18.79 25.56 -1.43
C ASP A 166 -17.81 24.71 -0.63
N VAL A 167 -16.90 24.08 -1.35
CA VAL A 167 -15.86 23.20 -0.79
C VAL A 167 -14.94 23.98 0.18
N ASN A 168 -14.63 25.23 -0.12
CA ASN A 168 -13.78 26.07 0.73
C ASN A 168 -14.49 26.41 2.05
N GLU A 169 -15.78 26.69 2.01
CA GLU A 169 -16.58 26.90 3.22
C GLU A 169 -16.58 25.66 4.11
N ILE A 170 -16.81 24.48 3.50
CA ILE A 170 -16.84 23.19 4.21
C ILE A 170 -15.48 22.94 4.90
N CYS A 171 -14.38 23.10 4.17
CA CYS A 171 -13.05 22.90 4.71
C CYS A 171 -12.73 23.87 5.84
N ARG A 172 -13.05 25.18 5.67
CA ARG A 172 -12.80 26.19 6.70
C ARG A 172 -13.58 25.87 7.99
N LYS A 173 -14.88 25.63 7.90
CA LYS A 173 -15.71 25.29 9.08
C LYS A 173 -15.30 23.95 9.69
N GLY A 174 -14.89 22.98 8.87
CA GLY A 174 -14.36 21.72 9.34
C GLY A 174 -13.04 21.86 10.12
N LEU A 175 -12.16 22.77 9.70
CA LEU A 175 -10.94 23.08 10.45
C LEU A 175 -11.22 23.84 11.75
N GLU A 176 -12.24 24.72 11.78
CA GLU A 176 -12.71 25.34 13.01
C GLU A 176 -13.22 24.27 14.01
N GLU A 177 -13.96 23.29 13.51
CA GLU A 177 -14.43 22.16 14.32
C GLU A 177 -13.30 21.30 14.83
N ALA A 178 -12.28 21.03 13.97
CA ALA A 178 -11.05 20.34 14.37
C ALA A 178 -10.36 21.01 15.57
N GLY A 179 -10.33 22.34 15.59
CA GLY A 179 -9.78 23.10 16.73
C GLY A 179 -10.57 22.88 18.02
N LYS A 180 -11.93 22.86 17.94
CA LYS A 180 -12.80 22.65 19.12
C LYS A 180 -12.63 21.28 19.76
N ILE A 181 -12.47 20.23 18.92
CA ILE A 181 -12.30 18.86 19.40
C ILE A 181 -10.84 18.46 19.65
N HIS A 182 -9.91 19.40 19.49
CA HIS A 182 -8.46 19.17 19.59
C HIS A 182 -7.99 18.05 18.69
N ALA A 183 -8.47 18.00 17.43
CA ALA A 183 -8.05 17.02 16.46
C ALA A 183 -6.54 17.12 16.17
N THR A 184 -5.86 15.97 16.13
CA THR A 184 -4.44 15.89 15.75
C THR A 184 -4.24 15.74 14.25
N TYR A 185 -5.24 15.16 13.58
CA TYR A 185 -5.29 15.01 12.13
C TYR A 185 -6.63 15.43 11.56
N VAL A 186 -6.61 16.03 10.38
CA VAL A 186 -7.79 16.30 9.56
C VAL A 186 -7.60 15.61 8.23
N ILE A 187 -8.58 14.80 7.82
CA ILE A 187 -8.61 14.11 6.53
C ILE A 187 -9.74 14.70 5.71
N ILE A 188 -9.39 15.38 4.62
CA ILE A 188 -10.34 15.98 3.69
C ILE A 188 -10.62 14.97 2.58
N ASP A 189 -11.84 14.41 2.56
CA ASP A 189 -12.34 13.52 1.51
C ASP A 189 -12.95 14.35 0.39
N THR A 190 -12.20 14.52 -0.72
CA THR A 190 -12.61 15.35 -1.83
C THR A 190 -13.46 14.59 -2.85
N ALA A 191 -14.18 15.33 -3.68
CA ALA A 191 -14.88 14.76 -4.81
C ALA A 191 -13.93 14.01 -5.76
N GLY A 192 -14.45 13.03 -6.49
CA GLY A 192 -13.79 12.41 -7.63
C GLY A 192 -14.68 12.49 -8.84
N ARG A 193 -14.07 12.74 -10.00
CA ARG A 193 -14.75 12.70 -11.31
C ARG A 193 -14.27 11.51 -12.12
N LEU A 194 -14.99 11.18 -13.17
CA LEU A 194 -14.63 10.06 -14.07
C LEU A 194 -13.32 10.31 -14.80
N HIS A 195 -13.04 11.60 -15.10
CA HIS A 195 -11.85 12.04 -15.81
C HIS A 195 -11.21 13.23 -15.10
N ILE A 196 -9.94 13.48 -15.38
CA ILE A 196 -9.25 14.68 -14.96
C ILE A 196 -9.73 15.82 -15.85
N ASP A 197 -10.40 16.79 -15.27
CA ASP A 197 -10.88 17.99 -15.96
C ASP A 197 -10.46 19.26 -15.19
N GLU A 198 -10.58 20.42 -15.84
CA GLU A 198 -10.17 21.71 -15.27
C GLU A 198 -10.93 22.05 -13.98
N GLN A 199 -12.20 21.64 -13.90
CA GLN A 199 -13.04 21.91 -12.72
C GLN A 199 -12.54 21.12 -11.51
N LEU A 200 -12.26 19.81 -11.67
CA LEU A 200 -11.70 18.97 -10.61
C LEU A 200 -10.38 19.56 -10.11
N MET A 201 -9.48 19.87 -11.06
CA MET A 201 -8.16 20.36 -10.69
C MET A 201 -8.22 21.76 -10.07
N GLY A 202 -9.11 22.63 -10.53
CA GLY A 202 -9.36 23.94 -9.93
C GLY A 202 -9.86 23.86 -8.50
N GLU A 203 -10.76 22.93 -8.20
CA GLU A 203 -11.26 22.71 -6.84
C GLU A 203 -10.14 22.19 -5.91
N LEU A 204 -9.39 21.20 -6.37
CA LEU A 204 -8.27 20.64 -5.59
C LEU A 204 -7.15 21.67 -5.36
N GLN A 205 -6.85 22.47 -6.39
CA GLN A 205 -5.89 23.57 -6.27
C GLN A 205 -6.40 24.63 -5.28
N GLY A 206 -7.70 24.95 -5.31
CA GLY A 206 -8.30 25.88 -4.35
C GLY A 206 -8.16 25.41 -2.90
N ILE A 207 -8.38 24.10 -2.63
CA ILE A 207 -8.14 23.53 -1.29
C ILE A 207 -6.64 23.63 -0.93
N LYS A 208 -5.75 23.27 -1.85
CA LYS A 208 -4.30 23.34 -1.64
C LYS A 208 -3.85 24.74 -1.26
N ASP A 209 -4.28 25.75 -2.01
CA ASP A 209 -3.82 27.13 -1.83
C ASP A 209 -4.38 27.77 -0.55
N ASN A 210 -5.66 27.49 -0.22
CA ASN A 210 -6.34 28.09 0.91
C ASN A 210 -5.99 27.42 2.25
N PHE A 211 -5.77 26.11 2.27
CA PHE A 211 -5.61 25.34 3.52
C PHE A 211 -4.23 24.71 3.69
N LYS A 212 -3.39 24.75 2.66
CA LYS A 212 -1.99 24.27 2.68
C LYS A 212 -1.86 22.90 3.34
N PRO A 213 -2.49 21.86 2.80
CA PRO A 213 -2.41 20.52 3.39
C PRO A 213 -0.95 20.06 3.48
N HIS A 214 -0.61 19.43 4.60
CA HIS A 214 0.72 18.87 4.83
C HIS A 214 0.96 17.62 3.96
N GLU A 215 -0.14 16.95 3.59
CA GLU A 215 -0.15 15.81 2.70
C GLU A 215 -1.26 15.94 1.66
N ILE A 216 -0.89 15.71 0.42
CA ILE A 216 -1.81 15.55 -0.70
C ILE A 216 -1.63 14.12 -1.19
N LEU A 217 -2.52 13.23 -0.74
CA LEU A 217 -2.45 11.81 -1.08
C LEU A 217 -3.34 11.51 -2.27
N LEU A 218 -2.74 11.07 -3.35
CA LEU A 218 -3.48 10.58 -4.50
C LEU A 218 -3.88 9.13 -4.28
N VAL A 219 -5.18 8.88 -4.26
CA VAL A 219 -5.75 7.54 -4.16
C VAL A 219 -6.03 7.03 -5.57
N VAL A 220 -5.39 5.92 -5.95
CA VAL A 220 -5.56 5.27 -7.24
C VAL A 220 -5.95 3.80 -7.09
N ASP A 221 -6.74 3.34 -8.03
CA ASP A 221 -7.15 1.95 -8.13
C ASP A 221 -6.03 1.13 -8.78
N GLY A 222 -5.40 0.24 -8.02
CA GLY A 222 -4.30 -0.60 -8.49
C GLY A 222 -4.69 -1.56 -9.62
N MET A 223 -5.99 -1.89 -9.75
CA MET A 223 -6.49 -2.76 -10.82
C MET A 223 -6.43 -2.11 -12.20
N THR A 224 -6.35 -0.77 -12.28
CA THR A 224 -6.33 -0.05 -13.57
C THR A 224 -4.97 -0.07 -14.27
N GLY A 225 -3.95 -0.71 -13.66
CA GLY A 225 -2.66 -0.93 -14.30
C GLY A 225 -1.96 0.37 -14.71
N GLN A 226 -1.62 0.52 -15.99
CA GLN A 226 -0.92 1.71 -16.50
C GLN A 226 -1.77 2.98 -16.45
N ASP A 227 -3.09 2.90 -16.43
CA ASP A 227 -3.95 4.08 -16.26
C ASP A 227 -3.75 4.70 -14.86
N ALA A 228 -3.56 3.88 -13.81
CA ALA A 228 -3.19 4.38 -12.48
C ALA A 228 -1.88 5.20 -12.52
N VAL A 229 -0.90 4.73 -13.29
CA VAL A 229 0.39 5.40 -13.46
C VAL A 229 0.26 6.73 -14.19
N ASN A 230 -0.53 6.77 -15.27
CA ASN A 230 -0.80 7.99 -16.04
C ASN A 230 -1.57 9.02 -15.20
N VAL A 231 -2.57 8.58 -14.43
CA VAL A 231 -3.31 9.42 -13.48
C VAL A 231 -2.36 10.00 -12.44
N ALA A 232 -1.47 9.19 -11.86
CA ALA A 232 -0.52 9.65 -10.86
C ALA A 232 0.45 10.70 -11.41
N LYS A 233 0.93 10.52 -12.64
CA LYS A 233 1.76 11.49 -13.33
C LYS A 233 1.04 12.83 -13.52
N THR A 234 -0.18 12.81 -14.07
CA THR A 234 -0.97 14.03 -14.35
C THR A 234 -1.31 14.78 -13.05
N PHE A 235 -1.76 14.07 -12.01
CA PHE A 235 -2.02 14.69 -10.71
C PHE A 235 -0.76 15.29 -10.10
N ASN A 236 0.40 14.65 -10.25
CA ASN A 236 1.65 15.21 -9.75
C ASN A 236 2.05 16.47 -10.49
N GLU A 237 1.94 16.49 -11.82
CA GLU A 237 2.28 17.66 -12.64
C GLU A 237 1.40 18.88 -12.32
N GLN A 238 0.12 18.67 -12.02
CA GLN A 238 -0.84 19.76 -11.79
C GLN A 238 -1.00 20.13 -10.32
N LEU A 239 -0.91 19.16 -9.39
CA LEU A 239 -1.22 19.37 -7.98
C LEU A 239 0.00 19.21 -7.06
N ASP A 240 1.14 18.72 -7.57
CA ASP A 240 2.33 18.40 -6.77
C ASP A 240 1.99 17.55 -5.53
N ILE A 241 1.48 16.35 -5.78
CA ILE A 241 1.08 15.41 -4.72
C ILE A 241 2.27 15.03 -3.84
N THR A 242 2.04 14.67 -2.59
CA THR A 242 3.10 14.26 -1.65
C THR A 242 3.30 12.75 -1.57
N GLY A 243 2.33 11.99 -2.05
CA GLY A 243 2.39 10.54 -2.07
C GLY A 243 1.19 9.90 -2.74
N VAL A 244 1.31 8.61 -2.99
CA VAL A 244 0.29 7.79 -3.64
C VAL A 244 -0.21 6.72 -2.68
N VAL A 245 -1.49 6.41 -2.77
CA VAL A 245 -2.16 5.30 -2.10
C VAL A 245 -2.70 4.37 -3.16
N LEU A 246 -2.31 3.10 -3.11
CA LEU A 246 -2.84 2.07 -3.99
C LEU A 246 -3.96 1.31 -3.29
N THR A 247 -5.14 1.28 -3.90
CA THR A 247 -6.31 0.56 -3.41
C THR A 247 -6.62 -0.66 -4.27
N LYS A 248 -7.50 -1.53 -3.78
CA LYS A 248 -8.02 -2.72 -4.47
C LYS A 248 -6.94 -3.68 -4.97
N LEU A 249 -5.83 -3.72 -4.26
CA LEU A 249 -4.72 -4.60 -4.65
C LEU A 249 -5.02 -6.09 -4.45
N ASP A 250 -6.06 -6.44 -3.69
CA ASP A 250 -6.59 -7.79 -3.56
C ASP A 250 -7.14 -8.33 -4.89
N GLY A 251 -7.68 -7.47 -5.75
CA GLY A 251 -8.13 -7.78 -7.11
C GLY A 251 -7.03 -7.71 -8.17
N ASP A 252 -5.89 -7.09 -7.88
CA ASP A 252 -4.79 -6.96 -8.82
C ASP A 252 -3.89 -8.20 -8.80
N THR A 253 -3.96 -8.99 -9.85
CA THR A 253 -3.12 -10.18 -10.04
C THR A 253 -1.77 -9.85 -10.69
N ARG A 254 -1.64 -8.70 -11.36
CA ARG A 254 -0.46 -8.30 -12.14
C ARG A 254 0.52 -7.45 -11.35
N GLY A 255 0.05 -6.42 -10.65
CA GLY A 255 0.87 -5.57 -9.78
C GLY A 255 1.75 -4.54 -10.47
N GLY A 256 1.62 -4.37 -11.78
CA GLY A 256 2.45 -3.47 -12.56
C GLY A 256 2.34 -2.00 -12.17
N ALA A 257 1.17 -1.57 -11.70
CA ALA A 257 0.97 -0.21 -11.19
C ALA A 257 1.93 0.11 -10.02
N ALA A 258 2.05 -0.79 -9.04
CA ALA A 258 2.92 -0.59 -7.88
C ALA A 258 4.39 -0.42 -8.29
N LEU A 259 4.85 -1.18 -9.29
CA LEU A 259 6.22 -1.10 -9.80
C LEU A 259 6.49 0.15 -10.66
N SER A 260 5.43 0.76 -11.21
CA SER A 260 5.59 1.86 -12.17
C SER A 260 5.31 3.24 -11.58
N VAL A 261 4.43 3.33 -10.57
CA VAL A 261 3.94 4.61 -10.04
C VAL A 261 5.07 5.51 -9.55
N LYS A 262 5.99 4.98 -8.75
CA LYS A 262 7.07 5.80 -8.19
C LYS A 262 7.98 6.34 -9.28
N GLU A 263 8.40 5.49 -10.22
CA GLU A 263 9.33 5.87 -11.30
C GLU A 263 8.71 6.89 -12.26
N VAL A 264 7.42 6.71 -12.59
CA VAL A 264 6.72 7.56 -13.58
C VAL A 264 6.19 8.84 -12.94
N ALA A 265 5.60 8.77 -11.75
CA ALA A 265 5.05 9.93 -11.05
C ALA A 265 6.08 10.67 -10.17
N GLY A 266 7.23 10.07 -9.89
CA GLY A 266 8.27 10.66 -9.04
C GLY A 266 7.90 10.79 -7.56
N LYS A 267 6.78 10.17 -7.13
CA LYS A 267 6.26 10.27 -5.75
C LYS A 267 6.17 8.91 -5.07
N PRO A 268 6.42 8.85 -3.75
CA PRO A 268 6.42 7.60 -3.02
C PRO A 268 5.00 7.03 -2.88
N ILE A 269 4.89 5.72 -2.88
CA ILE A 269 3.71 5.04 -2.38
C ILE A 269 3.79 5.06 -0.85
N LYS A 270 2.76 5.56 -0.17
CA LYS A 270 2.73 5.66 1.31
C LYS A 270 1.89 4.56 1.95
N PHE A 271 0.79 4.20 1.30
CA PHE A 271 -0.13 3.17 1.78
C PHE A 271 -0.59 2.25 0.67
N ILE A 272 -0.91 1.04 1.07
CA ILE A 272 -1.65 0.06 0.26
C ILE A 272 -2.92 -0.33 0.99
N SER A 273 -3.95 -0.67 0.22
CA SER A 273 -5.22 -1.17 0.73
C SER A 273 -5.60 -2.44 -0.03
N GLU A 274 -5.64 -3.56 0.69
CA GLU A 274 -5.91 -4.89 0.18
C GLU A 274 -7.22 -5.40 0.78
N GLY A 275 -8.36 -5.20 0.09
CA GLY A 275 -9.68 -5.64 0.56
C GLY A 275 -10.61 -4.52 1.02
N GLU A 276 -11.82 -4.91 1.41
CA GLU A 276 -12.90 -3.97 1.74
C GLU A 276 -13.00 -3.62 3.22
N LYS A 277 -12.41 -4.43 4.10
CA LYS A 277 -12.50 -4.21 5.55
C LYS A 277 -11.73 -2.97 5.96
N LEU A 278 -12.19 -2.30 7.01
CA LEU A 278 -11.58 -1.09 7.54
C LEU A 278 -10.17 -1.32 8.15
N ASP A 279 -9.79 -2.57 8.38
CA ASP A 279 -8.45 -2.97 8.80
C ASP A 279 -7.50 -3.28 7.63
N ASP A 280 -8.03 -3.39 6.41
CA ASP A 280 -7.25 -3.73 5.23
C ASP A 280 -6.50 -2.50 4.68
N ILE A 281 -5.65 -1.92 5.50
CA ILE A 281 -4.72 -0.83 5.19
C ILE A 281 -3.36 -1.16 5.80
N ALA A 282 -2.30 -0.90 5.06
CA ALA A 282 -0.94 -1.02 5.56
C ALA A 282 -0.05 0.11 5.03
N PRO A 283 0.91 0.62 5.82
CA PRO A 283 2.02 1.40 5.30
C PRO A 283 2.75 0.62 4.22
N PHE A 284 3.20 1.32 3.20
CA PHE A 284 3.89 0.68 2.09
C PHE A 284 5.35 0.39 2.45
N HIS A 285 5.74 -0.87 2.40
CA HIS A 285 7.10 -1.34 2.66
C HIS A 285 7.69 -1.96 1.39
N PRO A 286 8.58 -1.25 0.67
CA PRO A 286 9.18 -1.73 -0.57
C PRO A 286 9.85 -3.10 -0.45
N ASP A 287 10.62 -3.33 0.60
CA ASP A 287 11.33 -4.58 0.91
C ASP A 287 10.38 -5.78 1.07
N ARG A 288 9.26 -5.58 1.80
CA ARG A 288 8.26 -6.64 2.00
C ARG A 288 7.56 -6.98 0.70
N LEU A 289 7.22 -5.96 -0.09
CA LEU A 289 6.57 -6.18 -1.38
C LEU A 289 7.52 -6.86 -2.37
N ALA A 290 8.79 -6.46 -2.43
CA ALA A 290 9.81 -7.13 -3.24
C ALA A 290 9.95 -8.61 -2.86
N SER A 291 10.01 -8.92 -1.56
CA SER A 291 10.05 -10.30 -1.05
C SER A 291 8.80 -11.10 -1.45
N ARG A 292 7.61 -10.50 -1.37
CA ARG A 292 6.35 -11.14 -1.82
C ARG A 292 6.35 -11.43 -3.33
N ILE A 293 6.82 -10.47 -4.14
CA ILE A 293 6.95 -10.61 -5.60
C ILE A 293 7.87 -11.78 -5.94
N LEU A 294 8.96 -11.96 -5.22
CA LEU A 294 9.91 -13.06 -5.45
C LEU A 294 9.50 -14.40 -4.84
N GLY A 295 8.33 -14.45 -4.19
CA GLY A 295 7.85 -15.66 -3.52
C GLY A 295 8.64 -16.05 -2.28
N MET A 296 9.38 -15.09 -1.69
CA MET A 296 10.16 -15.28 -0.45
C MET A 296 9.30 -15.14 0.82
N GLY A 297 8.01 -14.83 0.66
CA GLY A 297 7.07 -14.59 1.75
C GLY A 297 7.23 -13.19 2.36
N ASP A 298 6.43 -12.93 3.37
CA ASP A 298 6.47 -11.69 4.15
C ASP A 298 6.40 -12.02 5.64
N VAL A 299 7.50 -12.58 6.15
CA VAL A 299 7.61 -13.04 7.54
C VAL A 299 7.48 -11.86 8.52
N VAL A 300 7.97 -10.67 8.15
CA VAL A 300 7.90 -9.49 9.02
C VAL A 300 6.46 -9.05 9.23
N SER A 301 5.69 -8.90 8.15
CA SER A 301 4.25 -8.57 8.27
C SER A 301 3.46 -9.65 9.00
N LEU A 302 3.84 -10.94 8.85
CA LEU A 302 3.22 -12.02 9.60
C LEU A 302 3.46 -11.89 11.10
N VAL A 303 4.71 -11.60 11.49
CA VAL A 303 5.08 -11.41 12.91
C VAL A 303 4.40 -10.18 13.48
N GLU A 304 4.35 -9.05 12.76
CA GLU A 304 3.65 -7.84 13.21
C GLU A 304 2.15 -8.10 13.43
N LYS A 305 1.48 -8.74 12.47
CA LYS A 305 0.06 -9.11 12.63
C LYS A 305 -0.16 -10.08 13.78
N ALA A 306 0.78 -11.00 14.02
CA ALA A 306 0.72 -11.88 15.18
C ALA A 306 0.86 -11.09 16.48
N GLN A 307 1.80 -10.14 16.55
CA GLN A 307 2.00 -9.29 17.74
C GLN A 307 0.79 -8.39 18.01
N GLU A 308 0.16 -7.82 16.98
CA GLU A 308 -1.06 -7.02 17.14
C GLU A 308 -2.28 -7.86 17.58
N ALA A 309 -2.34 -9.13 17.18
CA ALA A 309 -3.44 -10.03 17.53
C ALA A 309 -3.29 -10.67 18.91
N ILE A 310 -2.08 -10.73 19.45
CA ILE A 310 -1.74 -11.45 20.68
C ILE A 310 -1.61 -10.46 21.83
N ASP A 311 -2.48 -10.57 22.84
CA ASP A 311 -2.23 -9.99 24.15
C ASP A 311 -1.13 -10.83 24.84
N GLU A 312 0.03 -10.21 25.12
CA GLU A 312 1.18 -10.90 25.76
C GLU A 312 0.80 -11.64 27.05
N LYS A 313 -0.17 -11.13 27.80
CA LYS A 313 -0.65 -11.76 29.05
C LYS A 313 -1.48 -13.02 28.77
N GLU A 314 -2.28 -12.99 27.69
CA GLU A 314 -3.05 -14.16 27.26
C GLU A 314 -2.13 -15.23 26.64
N ALA A 315 -1.11 -14.83 25.88
CA ALA A 315 -0.13 -15.74 25.30
C ALA A 315 0.66 -16.51 26.39
N LYS A 316 1.14 -15.83 27.41
CA LYS A 316 1.85 -16.47 28.53
C LYS A 316 0.96 -17.44 29.30
N LYS A 317 -0.31 -17.08 29.56
CA LYS A 317 -1.28 -17.98 30.22
C LYS A 317 -1.56 -19.23 29.37
N MET A 318 -1.62 -19.08 28.08
CA MET A 318 -1.87 -20.19 27.15
C MET A 318 -0.66 -21.13 27.07
N GLU A 319 0.55 -20.59 27.03
CA GLU A 319 1.81 -21.36 27.09
C GLU A 319 1.91 -22.17 28.40
N GLU A 320 1.58 -21.56 29.55
CA GLU A 320 1.54 -22.26 30.84
C GLU A 320 0.51 -23.40 30.87
N LYS A 321 -0.69 -23.18 30.29
CA LYS A 321 -1.73 -24.21 30.19
C LYS A 321 -1.27 -25.36 29.29
N PHE A 322 -0.60 -25.05 28.19
CA PHE A 322 -0.07 -26.04 27.27
C PHE A 322 1.02 -26.90 27.94
N ARG A 323 1.95 -26.29 28.70
CA ARG A 323 2.99 -26.98 29.46
C ARG A 323 2.41 -27.88 30.57
N LYS A 324 1.24 -27.49 31.12
CA LYS A 324 0.55 -28.25 32.21
C LYS A 324 -0.44 -29.29 31.69
N ASN A 325 -0.52 -29.53 30.37
CA ASN A 325 -1.54 -30.37 29.71
C ASN A 325 -2.99 -30.01 30.10
N GLN A 326 -3.26 -28.73 30.35
CA GLN A 326 -4.57 -28.18 30.73
C GLN A 326 -5.25 -27.42 29.59
N PHE A 327 -4.85 -27.69 28.33
CA PHE A 327 -5.41 -27.06 27.15
C PHE A 327 -6.79 -27.66 26.83
N ASP A 328 -7.83 -26.83 26.87
CA ASP A 328 -9.21 -27.24 26.66
C ASP A 328 -9.81 -26.72 25.33
N PHE A 329 -11.07 -27.08 25.09
CA PHE A 329 -11.78 -26.68 23.86
C PHE A 329 -12.05 -25.16 23.78
N GLU A 330 -12.18 -24.47 24.93
CA GLU A 330 -12.33 -23.03 24.98
C GLU A 330 -11.02 -22.32 24.60
N ASP A 331 -9.89 -22.86 25.01
CA ASP A 331 -8.56 -22.37 24.63
C ASP A 331 -8.32 -22.54 23.13
N PHE A 332 -8.76 -23.66 22.54
CA PHE A 332 -8.75 -23.86 21.08
C PHE A 332 -9.62 -22.84 20.35
N LEU A 333 -10.82 -22.56 20.86
CA LEU A 333 -11.74 -21.56 20.29
C LEU A 333 -11.15 -20.14 20.35
N LYS A 334 -10.44 -19.82 21.44
CA LYS A 334 -9.71 -18.55 21.59
C LYS A 334 -8.57 -18.43 20.58
N GLN A 335 -7.78 -19.50 20.39
CA GLN A 335 -6.74 -19.52 19.36
C GLN A 335 -7.32 -19.33 17.95
N PHE A 336 -8.42 -20.01 17.64
CA PHE A 336 -9.07 -19.87 16.34
C PHE A 336 -9.60 -18.45 16.08
N LYS A 337 -10.18 -17.80 17.13
CA LYS A 337 -10.59 -16.39 17.06
C LYS A 337 -9.40 -15.46 16.88
N MET A 338 -8.27 -15.77 17.50
CA MET A 338 -7.03 -14.99 17.38
C MET A 338 -6.45 -15.06 15.96
N ILE A 339 -6.40 -16.26 15.36
CA ILE A 339 -5.99 -16.46 13.98
C ILE A 339 -6.92 -15.67 13.01
N ARG A 340 -8.23 -15.68 13.27
CA ARG A 340 -9.19 -14.86 12.46
C ARG A 340 -8.97 -13.36 12.58
N LYS A 341 -8.45 -12.85 13.71
CA LYS A 341 -8.08 -11.44 13.88
C LYS A 341 -6.86 -11.05 13.04
N MET A 342 -5.93 -11.98 12.80
CA MET A 342 -4.75 -11.75 11.96
C MET A 342 -5.09 -11.61 10.46
N GLY A 343 -6.34 -11.91 10.08
CA GLY A 343 -6.82 -11.85 8.71
C GLY A 343 -7.40 -13.17 8.19
N SER A 344 -7.56 -13.30 6.85
CA SER A 344 -8.00 -14.57 6.27
C SER A 344 -6.87 -15.60 6.33
N ILE A 345 -7.20 -16.86 6.57
CA ILE A 345 -6.23 -17.98 6.60
C ILE A 345 -5.42 -18.01 5.28
N ALA A 346 -6.10 -17.80 4.14
CA ALA A 346 -5.44 -17.70 2.84
C ALA A 346 -4.45 -16.51 2.76
N GLY A 347 -4.77 -15.37 3.40
CA GLY A 347 -3.88 -14.23 3.51
C GLY A 347 -2.62 -14.52 4.36
N ILE A 348 -2.81 -15.22 5.46
CA ILE A 348 -1.70 -15.64 6.35
C ILE A 348 -0.79 -16.65 5.64
N MET A 349 -1.39 -17.65 4.96
CA MET A 349 -0.64 -18.66 4.21
C MET A 349 0.22 -18.05 3.10
N LYS A 350 -0.23 -17.00 2.44
CA LYS A 350 0.55 -16.25 1.42
C LYS A 350 1.78 -15.54 1.98
N MET A 351 1.84 -15.29 3.27
CA MET A 351 2.99 -14.64 3.95
C MET A 351 4.07 -15.64 4.36
N ILE A 352 3.75 -16.95 4.39
CA ILE A 352 4.68 -18.00 4.79
C ILE A 352 5.54 -18.41 3.58
N PRO A 353 6.87 -18.35 3.67
CA PRO A 353 7.75 -18.78 2.61
C PRO A 353 7.53 -20.26 2.24
N GLY A 354 7.41 -20.56 0.95
CA GLY A 354 7.33 -21.94 0.45
C GLY A 354 5.95 -22.60 0.54
N VAL A 355 4.92 -21.92 1.01
CA VAL A 355 3.54 -22.43 1.00
C VAL A 355 2.88 -22.06 -0.34
N ASP A 356 2.54 -23.10 -1.13
CA ASP A 356 1.77 -22.95 -2.37
C ASP A 356 0.28 -22.82 -2.02
N THR A 357 -0.34 -21.70 -2.39
CA THR A 357 -1.77 -21.43 -2.12
C THR A 357 -2.65 -21.65 -3.34
N SER A 358 -2.12 -22.31 -4.38
CA SER A 358 -2.84 -22.59 -5.65
C SER A 358 -3.71 -23.86 -5.62
N ALA A 359 -3.87 -24.51 -4.45
CA ALA A 359 -4.73 -25.68 -4.27
C ALA A 359 -6.09 -25.29 -3.70
#